data_57b16f7d7a767f498da66aa8a1f868d5
#
_entry.id   57b16f7d7a767f498da66aa8a1f868d5
#
_cell.length_a   1.000
_cell.length_b   1.000
_cell.length_c   1.000
_cell.angle_alpha   90.00
_cell.angle_beta   90.00
_cell.angle_gamma   90.00
#
_symmetry.space_group_name_H-M   'P 1'
#
loop_
_entity.id
_entity.type
_entity.pdbx_description
1 polymer ?
#
loop_
_entity_poly.entity_id
_entity_poly.type
_entity_poly.pdbx_seq_one_letter_code
_entity_poly.pdbx_strand_id
1 'polypeptide(L)'
;MNKILPKEIKNLYRGHPIAFWGFIAFLTVMTWRSIIHLAYQKYGLHEIANFIVLTGDPDPMPVVYLFFSLWGLAQLIFCLVCWIIVFRYRELISLMYILFISEWCIRLVFYPLIGLGLANNEIYNNGSTPGSDLALWVVIVLIALFLFSV
;
A
#
# COMPACT_ATOMS: atom_id res chain seq x y z
N MET A 1 -6.90 18.82 15.39
CA MET A 1 -8.03 18.00 14.94
C MET A 1 -8.71 18.53 13.68
N ASN A 2 -8.94 19.83 13.54
CA ASN A 2 -9.64 20.41 12.37
C ASN A 2 -8.91 20.31 11.03
N LYS A 3 -7.61 20.00 11.00
CA LYS A 3 -6.85 19.82 9.75
C LYS A 3 -6.91 18.40 9.20
N ILE A 4 -7.16 17.40 10.04
CA ILE A 4 -7.25 15.99 9.63
C ILE A 4 -8.71 15.62 9.29
N LEU A 5 -9.65 16.07 10.12
CA LEU A 5 -11.09 15.84 9.97
C LEU A 5 -11.83 17.20 10.00
N PRO A 6 -11.85 17.93 8.87
CA PRO A 6 -12.55 19.19 8.78
C PRO A 6 -14.07 18.99 8.90
N LYS A 7 -14.79 19.94 9.54
CA LYS A 7 -16.25 19.92 9.62
C LYS A 7 -16.91 20.22 8.27
N GLU A 8 -16.28 21.05 7.45
CA GLU A 8 -16.68 21.35 6.07
C GLU A 8 -15.51 20.99 5.17
N ILE A 9 -15.75 20.22 4.13
CA ILE A 9 -14.72 19.75 3.20
C ILE A 9 -14.67 20.70 2.00
N LYS A 10 -13.51 21.33 1.80
CA LYS A 10 -13.24 22.23 0.67
C LYS A 10 -12.17 21.64 -0.23
N ASN A 11 -12.15 22.02 -1.51
CA ASN A 11 -11.08 21.63 -2.42
C ASN A 11 -9.84 22.53 -2.26
N LEU A 12 -9.40 22.74 -1.02
CA LEU A 12 -8.24 23.56 -0.68
C LEU A 12 -7.24 22.72 0.13
N TYR A 13 -6.05 22.53 -0.41
CA TYR A 13 -4.96 21.91 0.34
C TYR A 13 -4.28 22.96 1.23
N ARG A 14 -4.17 22.69 2.53
CA ARG A 14 -3.61 23.62 3.52
C ARG A 14 -2.21 23.22 4.01
N GLY A 15 -1.73 22.04 3.61
CA GLY A 15 -0.39 21.55 3.95
C GLY A 15 0.69 22.11 3.03
N HIS A 16 1.93 21.70 3.27
CA HIS A 16 3.06 22.10 2.43
C HIS A 16 3.00 21.43 1.04
N PRO A 17 3.33 22.11 -0.07
CA PRO A 17 3.28 21.55 -1.42
C PRO A 17 4.08 20.24 -1.60
N ILE A 18 5.20 20.07 -0.88
CA ILE A 18 5.99 18.84 -0.89
C ILE A 18 5.13 17.63 -0.47
N ALA A 19 4.31 17.78 0.56
CA ALA A 19 3.41 16.69 0.99
C ALA A 19 2.32 16.41 -0.05
N PHE A 20 1.80 17.42 -0.73
CA PHE A 20 0.82 17.21 -1.82
C PHE A 20 1.42 16.40 -2.96
N TRP A 21 2.56 16.80 -3.48
CA TRP A 21 3.23 16.10 -4.58
C TRP A 21 3.79 14.74 -4.17
N GLY A 22 4.31 14.63 -2.93
CA GLY A 22 4.72 13.36 -2.36
C GLY A 22 3.57 12.37 -2.25
N PHE A 23 2.36 12.84 -1.88
CA PHE A 23 1.16 11.99 -1.89
C PHE A 23 0.80 11.50 -3.29
N ILE A 24 0.82 12.39 -4.30
CA ILE A 24 0.54 12.01 -5.69
C ILE A 24 1.55 10.98 -6.20
N ALA A 25 2.84 11.18 -5.95
CA ALA A 25 3.88 10.24 -6.36
C ALA A 25 3.68 8.86 -5.71
N PHE A 26 3.46 8.83 -4.40
CA PHE A 26 3.18 7.60 -3.67
C PHE A 26 1.89 6.91 -4.16
N LEU A 27 0.80 7.66 -4.34
CA LEU A 27 -0.47 7.14 -4.83
C LEU A 27 -0.34 6.54 -6.24
N THR A 28 0.48 7.15 -7.11
CA THR A 28 0.76 6.63 -8.46
C THR A 28 1.43 5.25 -8.37
N VAL A 29 2.45 5.11 -7.51
CA VAL A 29 3.12 3.83 -7.28
C VAL A 29 2.16 2.79 -6.73
N MET A 30 1.33 3.16 -5.75
CA MET A 30 0.33 2.25 -5.16
C MET A 30 -0.75 1.83 -6.17
N THR A 31 -1.16 2.74 -7.05
CA THR A 31 -2.11 2.42 -8.13
C THR A 31 -1.51 1.42 -9.11
N TRP A 32 -0.29 1.66 -9.58
CA TRP A 32 0.43 0.72 -10.45
C TRP A 32 0.57 -0.65 -9.81
N ARG A 33 1.03 -0.70 -8.56
CA ARG A 33 1.16 -1.94 -7.78
C ARG A 33 -0.18 -2.69 -7.69
N SER A 34 -1.27 -1.98 -7.42
CA SER A 34 -2.61 -2.58 -7.30
C SER A 34 -3.06 -3.22 -8.63
N ILE A 35 -2.75 -2.60 -9.76
CA ILE A 35 -3.03 -3.16 -11.09
C ILE A 35 -2.24 -4.44 -11.33
N ILE A 36 -0.95 -4.47 -10.95
CA ILE A 36 -0.13 -5.68 -11.06
C ILE A 36 -0.72 -6.81 -10.21
N HIS A 37 -1.11 -6.53 -8.97
CA HIS A 37 -1.71 -7.56 -8.10
C HIS A 37 -3.04 -8.06 -8.65
N LEU A 38 -3.88 -7.18 -9.22
CA LEU A 38 -5.18 -7.53 -9.74
C LEU A 38 -5.10 -8.33 -11.04
N ALA A 39 -4.30 -7.89 -12.01
CA ALA A 39 -4.33 -8.40 -13.38
C ALA A 39 -3.14 -9.29 -13.76
N TYR A 40 -2.02 -9.18 -13.04
CA TYR A 40 -0.76 -9.87 -13.34
C TYR A 40 -0.24 -10.63 -12.12
N GLN A 41 -1.10 -11.46 -11.50
CA GLN A 41 -0.85 -12.11 -10.21
C GLN A 41 0.44 -12.94 -10.21
N LYS A 42 0.64 -13.77 -11.25
CA LYS A 42 1.82 -14.62 -11.38
C LYS A 42 3.10 -13.78 -11.44
N TYR A 43 3.11 -12.76 -12.28
CA TYR A 43 4.24 -11.85 -12.42
C TYR A 43 4.51 -11.09 -11.12
N GLY A 44 3.47 -10.52 -10.51
CA GLY A 44 3.60 -9.78 -9.26
C GLY A 44 4.10 -10.63 -8.10
N LEU A 45 3.65 -11.88 -8.00
CA LEU A 45 3.99 -12.77 -6.90
C LEU A 45 5.39 -13.41 -7.08
N HIS A 46 5.71 -13.89 -8.28
CA HIS A 46 6.93 -14.68 -8.51
C HIS A 46 8.11 -13.84 -9.02
N GLU A 47 7.87 -12.86 -9.91
CA GLU A 47 8.96 -12.07 -10.52
C GLU A 47 9.27 -10.78 -9.72
N ILE A 48 8.25 -10.18 -9.06
CA ILE A 48 8.49 -8.96 -8.27
C ILE A 48 8.70 -9.31 -6.78
N ALA A 49 7.84 -10.14 -6.21
CA ALA A 49 7.90 -10.46 -4.79
C ALA A 49 8.76 -11.70 -4.49
N ASN A 50 9.26 -12.41 -5.52
CA ASN A 50 10.15 -13.56 -5.44
C ASN A 50 9.61 -14.76 -4.63
N PHE A 51 8.29 -14.86 -4.44
CA PHE A 51 7.69 -16.02 -3.80
C PHE A 51 7.82 -17.27 -4.67
N ILE A 52 8.11 -18.41 -4.03
CA ILE A 52 8.16 -19.71 -4.71
C ILE A 52 6.79 -20.15 -5.20
N VAL A 53 6.76 -21.04 -6.19
CA VAL A 53 5.54 -21.76 -6.58
C VAL A 53 5.32 -22.89 -5.59
N LEU A 54 4.20 -22.86 -4.88
CA LEU A 54 3.83 -23.94 -3.97
C LEU A 54 3.26 -25.12 -4.77
N THR A 55 3.57 -26.33 -4.33
CA THR A 55 3.05 -27.57 -4.95
C THR A 55 2.26 -28.38 -3.92
N GLY A 56 1.25 -29.09 -4.38
CA GLY A 56 0.42 -29.92 -3.52
C GLY A 56 -0.70 -30.62 -4.33
N ASP A 57 -1.44 -31.48 -3.67
CA ASP A 57 -2.63 -32.13 -4.23
C ASP A 57 -3.81 -31.90 -3.26
N PRO A 58 -4.79 -31.03 -3.65
CA PRO A 58 -4.86 -30.23 -4.87
C PRO A 58 -3.82 -29.10 -4.94
N ASP A 59 -3.52 -28.61 -6.17
CA ASP A 59 -2.63 -27.46 -6.38
C ASP A 59 -3.12 -26.20 -5.62
N PRO A 60 -2.33 -25.63 -4.68
CA PRO A 60 -2.76 -24.46 -3.89
C PRO A 60 -2.67 -23.13 -4.66
N MET A 61 -1.91 -23.08 -5.77
CA MET A 61 -1.63 -21.82 -6.45
C MET A 61 -2.84 -21.06 -6.98
N PRO A 62 -3.89 -21.70 -7.53
CA PRO A 62 -5.11 -20.98 -7.93
C PRO A 62 -5.75 -20.17 -6.79
N VAL A 63 -5.75 -20.71 -5.56
CA VAL A 63 -6.29 -20.04 -4.39
C VAL A 63 -5.39 -18.87 -3.98
N VAL A 64 -4.07 -19.04 -4.00
CA VAL A 64 -3.11 -17.98 -3.71
C VAL A 64 -3.27 -16.83 -4.71
N TYR A 65 -3.36 -17.10 -6.00
CA TYR A 65 -3.58 -16.06 -7.02
C TYR A 65 -4.92 -15.35 -6.85
N LEU A 66 -5.98 -16.07 -6.47
CA LEU A 66 -7.28 -15.47 -6.19
C LEU A 66 -7.17 -14.45 -5.06
N PHE A 67 -6.60 -14.82 -3.92
CA PHE A 67 -6.45 -13.90 -2.78
C PHE A 67 -5.53 -12.71 -3.10
N PHE A 68 -4.46 -12.95 -3.85
CA PHE A 68 -3.56 -11.89 -4.30
C PHE A 68 -4.28 -10.89 -5.22
N SER A 69 -5.14 -11.38 -6.12
CA SER A 69 -5.98 -10.56 -6.98
C SER A 69 -7.05 -9.78 -6.21
N LEU A 70 -7.74 -10.42 -5.27
CA LEU A 70 -8.74 -9.76 -4.42
C LEU A 70 -8.10 -8.65 -3.57
N TRP A 71 -6.90 -8.88 -3.06
CA TRP A 71 -6.14 -7.83 -2.37
C TRP A 71 -5.79 -6.67 -3.33
N GLY A 72 -5.34 -6.98 -4.55
CA GLY A 72 -5.10 -5.98 -5.59
C GLY A 72 -6.33 -5.14 -5.91
N LEU A 73 -7.50 -5.79 -6.02
CA LEU A 73 -8.79 -5.12 -6.25
C LEU A 73 -9.15 -4.16 -5.10
N ALA A 74 -9.09 -4.64 -3.86
CA ALA A 74 -9.40 -3.82 -2.69
C ALA A 74 -8.48 -2.59 -2.60
N GLN A 75 -7.18 -2.78 -2.84
CA GLN A 75 -6.21 -1.71 -2.85
C GLN A 75 -6.43 -0.73 -4.00
N LEU A 76 -6.82 -1.21 -5.20
CA LEU A 76 -7.12 -0.35 -6.34
C LEU A 76 -8.35 0.52 -6.06
N ILE A 77 -9.41 -0.03 -5.48
CA ILE A 77 -10.60 0.73 -5.07
C ILE A 77 -10.19 1.83 -4.07
N PHE A 78 -9.35 1.52 -3.10
CA PHE A 78 -8.84 2.51 -2.15
C PHE A 78 -8.02 3.61 -2.87
N CYS A 79 -7.16 3.25 -3.82
CA CYS A 79 -6.43 4.22 -4.64
C CYS A 79 -7.37 5.12 -5.45
N LEU A 80 -8.46 4.58 -6.02
CA LEU A 80 -9.47 5.38 -6.75
C LEU A 80 -10.14 6.40 -5.83
N VAL A 81 -10.48 6.01 -4.60
CA VAL A 81 -10.99 6.97 -3.59
C VAL A 81 -9.95 8.06 -3.31
N CYS A 82 -8.67 7.70 -3.16
CA CYS A 82 -7.59 8.67 -2.96
C CYS A 82 -7.45 9.63 -4.15
N TRP A 83 -7.60 9.16 -5.39
CA TRP A 83 -7.60 10.02 -6.58
C TRP A 83 -8.78 10.99 -6.57
N ILE A 84 -9.99 10.54 -6.20
CA ILE A 84 -11.15 11.44 -6.03
C ILE A 84 -10.82 12.52 -4.98
N ILE A 85 -10.17 12.15 -3.88
CA ILE A 85 -9.76 13.10 -2.84
C ILE A 85 -8.75 14.12 -3.38
N VAL A 86 -7.75 13.70 -4.14
CA VAL A 86 -6.77 14.59 -4.78
C VAL A 86 -7.44 15.61 -5.70
N PHE A 87 -8.48 15.21 -6.45
CA PHE A 87 -9.15 16.11 -7.40
C PHE A 87 -10.23 16.99 -6.77
N ARG A 88 -10.96 16.48 -5.76
CA ARG A 88 -12.20 17.13 -5.27
C ARG A 88 -12.19 17.49 -3.79
N TYR A 89 -11.37 16.83 -2.96
CA TYR A 89 -11.46 16.91 -1.49
C TYR A 89 -10.08 17.01 -0.83
N ARG A 90 -9.23 17.89 -1.33
CA ARG A 90 -7.80 17.99 -0.97
C ARG A 90 -7.53 18.18 0.52
N GLU A 91 -8.49 18.71 1.28
CA GLU A 91 -8.39 18.80 2.74
C GLU A 91 -8.31 17.43 3.44
N LEU A 92 -8.73 16.33 2.78
CA LEU A 92 -8.66 14.98 3.34
C LEU A 92 -7.34 14.25 3.07
N ILE A 93 -6.38 14.85 2.38
CA ILE A 93 -5.08 14.21 2.06
C ILE A 93 -4.35 13.80 3.34
N SER A 94 -4.38 14.62 4.41
CA SER A 94 -3.75 14.26 5.69
C SER A 94 -4.38 13.01 6.33
N LEU A 95 -5.69 12.82 6.16
CA LEU A 95 -6.37 11.59 6.59
C LEU A 95 -5.90 10.38 5.77
N MET A 96 -5.73 10.54 4.46
CA MET A 96 -5.26 9.45 3.60
C MET A 96 -3.82 9.03 3.95
N TYR A 97 -2.96 9.97 4.34
CA TYR A 97 -1.64 9.64 4.89
C TYR A 97 -1.75 8.74 6.12
N ILE A 98 -2.63 9.05 7.07
CA ILE A 98 -2.83 8.23 8.27
C ILE A 98 -3.26 6.81 7.89
N LEU A 99 -4.17 6.64 6.92
CA LEU A 99 -4.63 5.32 6.49
C LEU A 99 -3.52 4.51 5.83
N PHE A 100 -2.70 5.13 4.97
CA PHE A 100 -1.53 4.46 4.39
C PHE A 100 -0.47 4.13 5.44
N ILE A 101 -0.17 5.05 6.37
CA ILE A 101 0.76 4.78 7.48
C ILE A 101 0.26 3.58 8.29
N SER A 102 -1.02 3.53 8.63
CA SER A 102 -1.61 2.42 9.38
C SER A 102 -1.48 1.09 8.63
N GLU A 103 -1.77 1.08 7.32
CA GLU A 103 -1.61 -0.12 6.49
C GLU A 103 -0.15 -0.61 6.50
N TRP A 104 0.81 0.28 6.26
CA TRP A 104 2.22 -0.08 6.21
C TRP A 104 2.80 -0.45 7.58
N CYS A 105 2.34 0.19 8.66
CA CYS A 105 2.72 -0.20 10.03
C CYS A 105 2.21 -1.62 10.38
N ILE A 106 0.98 -1.96 9.99
CA ILE A 106 0.45 -3.32 10.17
C ILE A 106 1.31 -4.35 9.42
N ARG A 107 1.71 -4.06 8.20
CA ARG A 107 2.61 -4.93 7.42
C ARG A 107 3.96 -5.10 8.09
N LEU A 108 4.54 -4.00 8.57
CA LEU A 108 5.89 -3.99 9.15
C LEU A 108 5.96 -4.68 10.51
N VAL A 109 4.93 -4.51 11.35
CA VAL A 109 4.96 -4.93 12.75
C VAL A 109 4.03 -6.10 13.03
N PHE A 110 2.75 -5.97 12.66
CA PHE A 110 1.74 -6.94 13.08
C PHE A 110 1.88 -8.29 12.36
N TYR A 111 2.11 -8.30 11.05
CA TYR A 111 2.23 -9.58 10.32
C TYR A 111 3.43 -10.43 10.77
N PRO A 112 4.63 -9.89 10.98
CA PRO A 112 5.72 -10.68 11.58
C PRO A 112 5.37 -11.24 12.95
N LEU A 113 4.70 -10.46 13.81
CA LEU A 113 4.33 -10.90 15.17
C LEU A 113 3.36 -12.09 15.20
N ILE A 114 2.48 -12.21 14.21
CA ILE A 114 1.51 -13.32 14.10
C ILE A 114 1.99 -14.45 13.17
N GLY A 115 3.26 -14.46 12.79
CA GLY A 115 3.84 -15.51 11.93
C GLY A 115 3.50 -15.41 10.45
N LEU A 116 2.98 -14.26 9.98
CA LEU A 116 2.66 -13.99 8.58
C LEU A 116 3.73 -13.16 7.84
N GLY A 117 4.90 -12.99 8.45
CA GLY A 117 6.06 -12.32 7.83
C GLY A 117 6.79 -13.20 6.82
N LEU A 118 6.06 -13.82 5.89
CA LEU A 118 6.59 -14.82 4.97
C LEU A 118 7.53 -14.26 3.90
N ALA A 119 7.46 -12.96 3.63
CA ALA A 119 8.29 -12.31 2.61
C ALA A 119 9.80 -12.38 2.88
N ASN A 120 10.19 -12.55 4.15
CA ASN A 120 11.59 -12.70 4.58
C ASN A 120 11.92 -14.13 5.00
N ASN A 121 11.08 -15.09 4.65
CA ASN A 121 11.26 -16.50 4.99
C ASN A 121 11.80 -17.26 3.77
N GLU A 122 13.04 -17.76 3.86
CA GLU A 122 13.73 -18.48 2.78
C GLU A 122 13.00 -19.74 2.31
N ILE A 123 12.06 -20.29 3.11
CA ILE A 123 11.22 -21.42 2.71
C ILE A 123 10.19 -21.02 1.65
N TYR A 124 9.71 -19.77 1.71
CA TYR A 124 8.64 -19.27 0.84
C TYR A 124 9.11 -18.24 -0.18
N ASN A 125 10.37 -17.80 -0.10
CA ASN A 125 10.89 -16.71 -0.91
C ASN A 125 12.32 -17.00 -1.39
N ASN A 126 12.56 -16.84 -2.69
CA ASN A 126 13.87 -17.06 -3.31
C ASN A 126 14.74 -15.80 -3.38
N GLY A 127 14.28 -14.67 -2.85
CA GLY A 127 15.00 -13.42 -2.95
C GLY A 127 14.41 -12.29 -2.13
N SER A 128 14.73 -11.05 -2.49
CA SER A 128 14.19 -9.89 -1.81
C SER A 128 12.76 -9.58 -2.26
N THR A 129 11.91 -9.18 -1.31
CA THR A 129 10.56 -8.69 -1.61
C THR A 129 10.53 -7.17 -1.43
N PRO A 130 10.54 -6.36 -2.51
CA PRO A 130 10.66 -4.91 -2.41
C PRO A 130 9.64 -4.27 -1.46
N GLY A 131 8.41 -4.80 -1.42
CA GLY A 131 7.35 -4.30 -0.53
C GLY A 131 7.63 -4.57 0.95
N SER A 132 8.41 -5.60 1.29
CA SER A 132 8.81 -5.91 2.67
C SER A 132 10.08 -5.16 3.04
N ASP A 133 11.10 -5.20 2.18
CA ASP A 133 12.42 -4.64 2.46
C ASP A 133 12.38 -3.10 2.57
N LEU A 134 11.53 -2.48 1.77
CA LEU A 134 11.33 -1.03 1.80
C LEU A 134 10.27 -0.56 2.81
N ALA A 135 9.57 -1.47 3.49
CA ALA A 135 8.43 -1.12 4.35
C ALA A 135 8.78 -0.10 5.42
N LEU A 136 9.93 -0.25 6.10
CA LEU A 136 10.39 0.69 7.12
C LEU A 136 10.62 2.08 6.53
N TRP A 137 11.29 2.17 5.37
CA TRP A 137 11.58 3.44 4.71
C TRP A 137 10.31 4.12 4.21
N VAL A 138 9.36 3.34 3.69
CA VAL A 138 8.05 3.85 3.28
C VAL A 138 7.31 4.45 4.47
N VAL A 139 7.29 3.79 5.62
CA VAL A 139 6.66 4.33 6.85
C VAL A 139 7.32 5.63 7.27
N ILE A 140 8.66 5.69 7.31
CA ILE A 140 9.40 6.91 7.68
C ILE A 140 9.05 8.07 6.73
N VAL A 141 9.08 7.83 5.43
CA VAL A 141 8.77 8.86 4.42
C VAL A 141 7.31 9.31 4.53
N LEU A 142 6.37 8.39 4.70
CA LEU A 142 4.95 8.74 4.86
C LEU A 142 4.70 9.55 6.13
N ILE A 143 5.35 9.24 7.25
CA ILE A 143 5.26 10.00 8.49
C ILE A 143 5.83 11.42 8.28
N ALA A 144 7.00 11.54 7.64
CA ALA A 144 7.58 12.85 7.35
C ALA A 144 6.66 13.70 6.47
N LEU A 145 6.13 13.12 5.38
CA LEU A 145 5.18 13.81 4.50
C LEU A 145 3.87 14.16 5.21
N PHE A 146 3.36 13.28 6.09
CA PHE A 146 2.20 13.57 6.92
C PHE A 146 2.43 14.79 7.80
N LEU A 147 3.58 14.91 8.47
CA LEU A 147 3.91 16.07 9.29
C LEU A 147 3.93 17.38 8.49
N PHE A 148 4.35 17.34 7.23
CA PHE A 148 4.24 18.47 6.31
C PHE A 148 2.82 18.72 5.79
N SER A 149 1.90 17.75 5.93
CA SER A 149 0.52 17.87 5.46
C SER A 149 -0.42 18.53 6.48
N VAL A 150 -0.01 18.61 7.74
CA VAL A 150 -0.78 19.21 8.85
C VAL A 150 -0.14 20.50 9.31
#